data_86799c77c5115c47479054d94ef43bce
#
_entry.id   86799c77c5115c47479054d94ef43bce
#
_cell.length_a   1.000
_cell.length_b   1.000
_cell.length_c   1.000
_cell.angle_alpha   90.00
_cell.angle_beta   90.00
_cell.angle_gamma   90.00
#
_symmetry.space_group_name_H-M   'P 1'
#
loop_
_entity.id
_entity.type
_entity.pdbx_description
1 polymer ?
#
loop_
_entity_poly.entity_id
_entity_poly.type
_entity_poly.pdbx_seq_one_letter_code
_entity_poly.pdbx_strand_id
1 'polypeptide(L)'
;MTRSSLVLLVAAAVAASLGCGKGDNSLDGSLSEVFDLDVSTVHVLRNDDALVVSYEHNAGRDIDLVLRFTLALDQVSLQTGRAMNIAGSTDAGTLRATFLHNAAGEPARVLPDVSIGEFTLDQGGNPGDDTKGSFSASFVGDGTYGSGRAVSGSFHAIALDGGYGG
;
A
#
# COMPACT_ATOMS: atom_id res chain seq x y z
N MET A 1 -5.71 -69.48 11.98
CA MET A 1 -4.66 -68.52 11.59
C MET A 1 -5.34 -67.28 11.04
N THR A 2 -5.67 -66.31 11.88
CA THR A 2 -6.37 -65.06 11.55
C THR A 2 -5.36 -63.91 11.58
N ARG A 3 -5.09 -63.32 10.42
CA ARG A 3 -4.23 -62.12 10.29
C ARG A 3 -5.09 -60.86 10.46
N SER A 4 -4.91 -60.18 11.59
CA SER A 4 -5.49 -58.83 11.82
C SER A 4 -4.65 -57.80 11.11
N SER A 5 -5.25 -57.10 10.14
CA SER A 5 -4.66 -55.94 9.50
C SER A 5 -4.95 -54.69 10.33
N LEU A 6 -3.90 -54.10 10.85
CA LEU A 6 -3.94 -52.83 11.59
C LEU A 6 -3.97 -51.67 10.56
N VAL A 7 -5.09 -50.98 10.45
CA VAL A 7 -5.22 -49.79 9.64
C VAL A 7 -4.77 -48.57 10.46
N LEU A 8 -3.63 -48.02 10.10
CA LEU A 8 -3.08 -46.79 10.71
C LEU A 8 -3.77 -45.59 10.09
N LEU A 9 -4.65 -44.93 10.83
CA LEU A 9 -5.31 -43.70 10.44
C LEU A 9 -4.37 -42.50 10.73
N VAL A 10 -3.73 -41.97 9.70
CA VAL A 10 -2.93 -40.72 9.81
C VAL A 10 -3.90 -39.54 9.76
N ALA A 11 -4.17 -38.93 10.91
CA ALA A 11 -4.90 -37.67 10.98
C ALA A 11 -3.94 -36.53 10.60
N ALA A 12 -4.10 -35.98 9.38
CA ALA A 12 -3.43 -34.73 8.97
C ALA A 12 -4.09 -33.58 9.71
N ALA A 13 -3.42 -33.03 10.71
CA ALA A 13 -3.80 -31.78 11.35
C ALA A 13 -3.50 -30.63 10.36
N VAL A 14 -4.53 -30.12 9.72
CA VAL A 14 -4.46 -28.84 8.99
C VAL A 14 -4.39 -27.74 10.04
N ALA A 15 -3.19 -27.23 10.29
CA ALA A 15 -2.98 -26.02 11.06
C ALA A 15 -3.53 -24.86 10.21
N ALA A 16 -4.80 -24.48 10.45
CA ALA A 16 -5.32 -23.20 9.99
C ALA A 16 -4.53 -22.13 10.72
N SER A 17 -3.59 -21.49 10.03
CA SER A 17 -2.98 -20.24 10.47
C SER A 17 -4.10 -19.22 10.56
N LEU A 18 -4.61 -18.99 11.77
CA LEU A 18 -5.39 -17.81 12.11
C LEU A 18 -4.43 -16.62 11.96
N GLY A 19 -4.31 -16.10 10.74
CA GLY A 19 -3.75 -14.79 10.52
C GLY A 19 -4.59 -13.83 11.34
N CYS A 20 -4.01 -13.21 12.37
CA CYS A 20 -4.57 -12.00 12.97
C CYS A 20 -4.79 -11.04 11.81
N GLY A 21 -6.04 -10.81 11.45
CA GLY A 21 -6.40 -9.88 10.41
C GLY A 21 -5.87 -8.50 10.82
N LYS A 22 -4.77 -8.05 10.18
CA LYS A 22 -4.50 -6.62 10.07
C LYS A 22 -5.79 -6.02 9.49
N GLY A 23 -6.29 -4.93 10.07
CA GLY A 23 -7.48 -4.26 9.57
C GLY A 23 -7.37 -3.99 8.06
N ASP A 24 -8.47 -3.69 7.41
CA ASP A 24 -8.52 -3.40 5.96
C ASP A 24 -7.57 -2.27 5.53
N ASN A 25 -7.08 -1.47 6.48
CA ASN A 25 -6.15 -0.35 6.29
C ASN A 25 -4.86 -0.63 7.08
N SER A 26 -3.75 -0.82 6.39
CA SER A 26 -2.46 -1.10 7.04
C SER A 26 -1.27 -0.66 6.21
N LEU A 27 -0.18 -0.33 6.89
CA LEU A 27 1.16 -0.19 6.32
C LEU A 27 2.12 -1.14 7.02
N ASP A 28 3.11 -1.64 6.29
CA ASP A 28 4.14 -2.54 6.79
C ASP A 28 5.40 -2.43 5.94
N GLY A 29 6.55 -2.77 6.49
CA GLY A 29 7.80 -2.81 5.74
C GLY A 29 8.97 -2.13 6.45
N SER A 30 10.13 -2.14 5.80
CA SER A 30 11.36 -1.59 6.37
C SER A 30 11.40 -0.05 6.44
N LEU A 31 10.41 0.65 5.88
CA LEU A 31 10.23 2.08 6.17
C LEU A 31 9.96 2.36 7.65
N SER A 32 9.45 1.38 8.42
CA SER A 32 9.28 1.47 9.87
C SER A 32 10.59 1.73 10.64
N GLU A 33 11.72 1.53 10.01
CA GLU A 33 13.03 1.87 10.58
C GLU A 33 13.35 3.39 10.47
N VAL A 34 12.57 4.14 9.70
CA VAL A 34 12.77 5.57 9.42
C VAL A 34 11.70 6.43 10.09
N PHE A 35 10.43 5.97 10.06
CA PHE A 35 9.29 6.63 10.72
C PHE A 35 8.21 5.59 11.07
N ASP A 36 7.33 5.97 11.99
CA ASP A 36 6.23 5.11 12.43
C ASP A 36 5.22 4.88 11.30
N LEU A 37 4.77 3.64 11.13
CA LEU A 37 3.79 3.23 10.13
C LEU A 37 2.39 3.00 10.72
N ASP A 38 2.12 3.44 11.95
CA ASP A 38 0.80 3.35 12.57
C ASP A 38 -0.23 4.20 11.83
N VAL A 39 -1.35 3.59 11.47
CA VAL A 39 -2.42 4.20 10.69
C VAL A 39 -3.70 4.27 11.51
N SER A 40 -4.30 5.47 11.59
CA SER A 40 -5.62 5.70 12.19
C SER A 40 -6.72 5.81 11.14
N THR A 41 -6.44 6.44 10.01
CA THR A 41 -7.43 6.77 8.98
C THR A 41 -6.81 6.65 7.59
N VAL A 42 -7.63 6.25 6.61
CA VAL A 42 -7.23 6.23 5.20
C VAL A 42 -8.23 7.04 4.39
N HIS A 43 -7.71 7.86 3.48
CA HIS A 43 -8.48 8.61 2.49
C HIS A 43 -8.08 8.20 1.08
N VAL A 44 -9.07 8.01 0.21
CA VAL A 44 -8.88 7.74 -1.20
C VAL A 44 -9.44 8.91 -2.01
N LEU A 45 -8.61 9.53 -2.83
CA LEU A 45 -9.02 10.59 -3.77
C LEU A 45 -8.80 10.11 -5.20
N ARG A 46 -9.70 10.43 -6.08
CA ARG A 46 -9.65 10.04 -7.49
C ARG A 46 -10.00 11.23 -8.38
N ASN A 47 -9.15 11.50 -9.36
CA ASN A 47 -9.44 12.39 -10.48
C ASN A 47 -9.02 11.72 -11.80
N ASP A 48 -9.06 12.46 -12.91
CA ASP A 48 -8.71 11.92 -14.23
C ASP A 48 -7.23 11.53 -14.33
N ASP A 49 -6.34 12.21 -13.59
CA ASP A 49 -4.89 12.06 -13.70
C ASP A 49 -4.28 11.13 -12.64
N ALA A 50 -4.97 10.95 -11.49
CA ALA A 50 -4.39 10.24 -10.36
C ALA A 50 -5.41 9.49 -9.49
N LEU A 51 -4.96 8.38 -8.91
CA LEU A 51 -5.53 7.77 -7.72
C LEU A 51 -4.56 8.02 -6.55
N VAL A 52 -5.08 8.63 -5.49
CA VAL A 52 -4.28 9.01 -4.32
C VAL A 52 -4.82 8.30 -3.08
N VAL A 53 -3.94 7.64 -2.34
CA VAL A 53 -4.25 7.00 -1.06
C VAL A 53 -3.40 7.65 0.01
N SER A 54 -4.05 8.28 0.99
CA SER A 54 -3.39 8.92 2.12
C SER A 54 -3.65 8.13 3.39
N TYR A 55 -2.58 7.72 4.05
CA TYR A 55 -2.59 7.06 5.36
C TYR A 55 -2.22 8.09 6.41
N GLU A 56 -3.07 8.27 7.40
CA GLU A 56 -2.94 9.29 8.42
C GLU A 56 -2.93 8.67 9.82
N HIS A 57 -2.12 9.27 10.70
CA HIS A 57 -2.12 8.97 12.12
C HIS A 57 -2.60 10.19 12.91
N ASN A 58 -3.60 9.98 13.76
CA ASN A 58 -4.15 11.03 14.62
C ASN A 58 -3.37 11.11 15.93
N ALA A 59 -2.44 12.04 16.04
CA ALA A 59 -1.65 12.31 17.23
C ALA A 59 -2.29 13.43 18.10
N GLY A 60 -3.50 13.20 18.60
CA GLY A 60 -4.21 14.17 19.41
C GLY A 60 -4.81 15.33 18.61
N ARG A 61 -4.15 16.51 18.59
CA ARG A 61 -4.61 17.67 17.81
C ARG A 61 -3.98 17.75 16.42
N ASP A 62 -2.90 17.00 16.24
CA ASP A 62 -2.13 17.02 15.02
C ASP A 62 -2.46 15.75 14.20
N ILE A 63 -2.41 15.88 12.89
CA ILE A 63 -2.58 14.79 11.95
C ILE A 63 -1.26 14.64 11.22
N ASP A 64 -0.63 13.48 11.38
CA ASP A 64 0.54 13.09 10.63
C ASP A 64 0.11 12.38 9.33
N LEU A 65 0.61 12.84 8.20
CA LEU A 65 0.54 12.08 6.97
C LEU A 65 1.63 11.01 6.99
N VAL A 66 1.26 9.81 7.47
CA VAL A 66 2.20 8.68 7.57
C VAL A 66 2.75 8.34 6.20
N LEU A 67 1.87 8.16 5.21
CA LEU A 67 2.27 7.89 3.84
C LEU A 67 1.17 8.35 2.87
N ARG A 68 1.56 9.02 1.80
CA ARG A 68 0.72 9.26 0.65
C ARG A 68 1.28 8.49 -0.54
N PHE A 69 0.46 7.62 -1.09
CA PHE A 69 0.71 6.94 -2.35
C PHE A 69 -0.10 7.61 -3.45
N THR A 70 0.56 8.04 -4.51
CA THR A 70 -0.10 8.63 -5.69
C THR A 70 0.24 7.79 -6.91
N LEU A 71 -0.77 7.25 -7.58
CA LEU A 71 -0.65 6.50 -8.82
C LEU A 71 -0.98 7.41 -10.01
N ALA A 72 -0.07 7.55 -10.95
CA ALA A 72 -0.22 8.34 -12.17
C ALA A 72 -1.04 7.55 -13.22
N LEU A 73 -2.22 8.03 -13.56
CA LEU A 73 -3.16 7.29 -14.42
C LEU A 73 -2.95 7.51 -15.92
N ASP A 74 -2.14 8.47 -16.26
CA ASP A 74 -1.57 8.61 -17.60
C ASP A 74 -0.50 7.55 -17.90
N GLN A 75 0.12 6.98 -16.84
CA GLN A 75 1.17 5.95 -16.94
C GLN A 75 0.65 4.54 -16.61
N VAL A 76 -0.45 4.44 -15.84
CA VAL A 76 -1.00 3.16 -15.37
C VAL A 76 -2.51 3.11 -15.59
N SER A 77 -2.96 2.20 -16.44
CA SER A 77 -4.39 1.95 -16.62
C SER A 77 -4.92 1.07 -15.50
N LEU A 78 -5.87 1.58 -14.71
CA LEU A 78 -6.50 0.84 -13.63
C LEU A 78 -7.27 -0.38 -14.18
N GLN A 79 -7.00 -1.55 -13.60
CA GLN A 79 -7.70 -2.79 -13.88
C GLN A 79 -8.00 -3.50 -12.56
N THR A 80 -9.28 -3.71 -12.28
CA THR A 80 -9.70 -4.42 -11.07
C THR A 80 -9.25 -5.88 -11.10
N GLY A 81 -8.72 -6.37 -9.97
CA GLY A 81 -8.29 -7.76 -9.79
C GLY A 81 -6.98 -8.11 -10.50
N ARG A 82 -6.26 -7.14 -11.00
CA ARG A 82 -4.98 -7.36 -11.69
C ARG A 82 -3.85 -6.55 -11.04
N ALA A 83 -2.71 -7.21 -10.83
CA ALA A 83 -1.50 -6.53 -10.40
C ALA A 83 -0.94 -5.65 -11.54
N MET A 84 -0.66 -4.39 -11.22
CA MET A 84 -0.12 -3.38 -12.14
C MET A 84 1.26 -2.97 -11.65
N ASN A 85 2.24 -2.97 -12.55
CA ASN A 85 3.60 -2.54 -12.24
C ASN A 85 3.63 -1.02 -11.98
N ILE A 86 4.13 -0.63 -10.82
CA ILE A 86 4.29 0.77 -10.39
C ILE A 86 5.76 1.22 -10.31
N ALA A 87 6.70 0.37 -10.67
CA ALA A 87 8.10 0.78 -10.81
C ALA A 87 8.26 1.83 -11.90
N GLY A 88 9.10 2.81 -11.67
CA GLY A 88 9.33 3.89 -12.62
C GLY A 88 10.43 4.82 -12.14
N SER A 89 10.87 5.74 -12.99
CA SER A 89 11.91 6.70 -12.68
C SER A 89 11.52 8.09 -13.15
N THR A 90 11.77 9.08 -12.32
CA THR A 90 11.61 10.50 -12.61
C THR A 90 12.53 10.91 -13.77
N ASP A 91 13.79 10.49 -13.73
CA ASP A 91 14.80 10.84 -14.74
C ASP A 91 14.47 10.27 -16.13
N ALA A 92 13.83 9.09 -16.15
CA ALA A 92 13.40 8.45 -17.40
C ALA A 92 12.02 8.92 -17.89
N GLY A 93 11.31 9.76 -17.13
CA GLY A 93 9.95 10.19 -17.45
C GLY A 93 8.92 9.05 -17.42
N THR A 94 9.21 7.99 -16.67
CA THR A 94 8.36 6.81 -16.54
C THR A 94 7.77 6.65 -15.14
N LEU A 95 7.64 7.77 -14.42
CA LEU A 95 7.15 7.78 -13.04
C LEU A 95 5.68 7.33 -13.00
N ARG A 96 5.43 6.17 -12.40
CA ARG A 96 4.10 5.58 -12.27
C ARG A 96 3.47 5.80 -10.91
N ALA A 97 4.32 5.89 -9.88
CA ALA A 97 3.86 6.10 -8.52
C ALA A 97 4.84 6.99 -7.75
N THR A 98 4.30 7.83 -6.87
CA THR A 98 5.07 8.62 -5.92
C THR A 98 4.63 8.33 -4.50
N PHE A 99 5.58 8.45 -3.58
CA PHE A 99 5.37 8.27 -2.16
C PHE A 99 5.85 9.50 -1.40
N LEU A 100 5.06 9.96 -0.44
CA LEU A 100 5.36 11.14 0.36
C LEU A 100 5.03 10.87 1.82
N HIS A 101 5.90 11.33 2.71
CA HIS A 101 5.70 11.35 4.16
C HIS A 101 5.72 12.80 4.67
N ASN A 102 4.89 13.11 5.67
CA ASN A 102 4.88 14.42 6.32
C ASN A 102 4.39 14.29 7.77
N ALA A 103 5.32 14.35 8.71
CA ALA A 103 4.98 14.47 10.13
C ALA A 103 4.59 15.91 10.47
N ALA A 104 3.70 16.10 11.45
CA ALA A 104 3.26 17.41 11.87
C ALA A 104 4.44 18.28 12.33
N GLY A 105 4.54 19.47 11.74
CA GLY A 105 5.63 20.41 12.00
C GLY A 105 6.93 20.15 11.26
N GLU A 106 7.00 19.10 10.43
CA GLU A 106 8.14 18.83 9.56
C GLU A 106 7.82 19.13 8.09
N PRO A 107 8.83 19.43 7.25
CA PRO A 107 8.61 19.56 5.82
C PRO A 107 8.25 18.20 5.20
N ALA A 108 7.37 18.22 4.20
CA ALA A 108 7.04 17.04 3.43
C ALA A 108 8.29 16.43 2.77
N ARG A 109 8.41 15.10 2.82
CA ARG A 109 9.53 14.34 2.28
C ARG A 109 9.04 13.39 1.20
N VAL A 110 9.49 13.61 -0.01
CA VAL A 110 9.26 12.68 -1.12
C VAL A 110 10.24 11.53 -0.98
N LEU A 111 9.72 10.29 -1.06
CA LEU A 111 10.55 9.08 -1.05
C LEU A 111 11.18 8.88 -2.45
N PRO A 112 12.27 8.11 -2.55
CA PRO A 112 12.91 7.83 -3.83
C PRO A 112 12.01 7.12 -4.84
N ASP A 113 12.43 7.07 -6.09
CA ASP A 113 11.75 6.33 -7.14
C ASP A 113 11.55 4.85 -6.78
N VAL A 114 10.47 4.26 -7.28
CA VAL A 114 10.17 2.85 -7.05
C VAL A 114 10.97 1.99 -8.01
N SER A 115 11.88 1.18 -7.47
CA SER A 115 12.69 0.23 -8.25
C SER A 115 11.94 -1.04 -8.62
N ILE A 116 11.14 -1.55 -7.67
CA ILE A 116 10.25 -2.71 -7.85
C ILE A 116 8.96 -2.41 -7.11
N GLY A 117 7.80 -2.62 -7.75
CA GLY A 117 6.54 -2.41 -7.07
C GLY A 117 5.33 -2.84 -7.88
N GLU A 118 4.28 -3.18 -7.16
CA GLU A 118 3.00 -3.60 -7.72
C GLU A 118 1.85 -2.90 -6.98
N PHE A 119 0.80 -2.59 -7.71
CA PHE A 119 -0.47 -2.10 -7.19
C PHE A 119 -1.59 -3.02 -7.69
N THR A 120 -2.52 -3.37 -6.81
CA THR A 120 -3.73 -4.11 -7.15
C THR A 120 -4.95 -3.35 -6.65
N LEU A 121 -5.88 -3.06 -7.55
CA LEU A 121 -7.20 -2.56 -7.23
C LEU A 121 -8.15 -3.77 -7.14
N ASP A 122 -8.61 -4.09 -5.94
CA ASP A 122 -9.52 -5.24 -5.74
C ASP A 122 -10.95 -4.89 -6.08
N GLN A 123 -11.35 -3.63 -5.83
CA GLN A 123 -12.72 -3.14 -5.98
C GLN A 123 -12.76 -1.62 -6.16
N GLY A 124 -13.79 -1.11 -6.85
CA GLY A 124 -14.08 0.31 -7.00
C GLY A 124 -13.09 1.06 -7.89
N GLY A 125 -12.71 2.26 -7.47
CA GLY A 125 -11.69 3.09 -8.14
C GLY A 125 -12.25 4.34 -8.82
N ASN A 126 -13.58 4.55 -8.88
CA ASN A 126 -14.17 5.80 -9.31
C ASN A 126 -14.67 6.62 -8.12
N PRO A 127 -14.85 7.92 -8.26
CA PRO A 127 -15.47 8.74 -7.22
C PRO A 127 -16.83 8.20 -6.81
N GLY A 128 -17.04 8.05 -5.49
CA GLY A 128 -18.25 7.48 -4.89
C GLY A 128 -18.19 5.96 -4.68
N ASP A 129 -17.24 5.26 -5.30
CA ASP A 129 -17.11 3.82 -5.12
C ASP A 129 -16.52 3.48 -3.75
N ASP A 130 -17.00 2.36 -3.18
CA ASP A 130 -16.32 1.65 -2.11
C ASP A 130 -15.05 1.01 -2.70
N THR A 131 -13.90 1.58 -2.39
CA THR A 131 -12.63 1.30 -3.08
C THR A 131 -11.68 0.55 -2.16
N LYS A 132 -11.20 -0.59 -2.65
CA LYS A 132 -10.26 -1.46 -1.93
C LYS A 132 -9.09 -1.84 -2.83
N GLY A 133 -7.91 -1.88 -2.23
CA GLY A 133 -6.71 -2.30 -2.95
C GLY A 133 -5.50 -2.45 -2.04
N SER A 134 -4.39 -2.79 -2.68
CA SER A 134 -3.11 -2.98 -2.01
C SER A 134 -1.94 -2.59 -2.91
N PHE A 135 -0.80 -2.33 -2.30
CA PHE A 135 0.44 -2.09 -3.03
C PHE A 135 1.64 -2.66 -2.28
N SER A 136 2.71 -2.87 -3.02
CA SER A 136 4.05 -3.09 -2.50
C SER A 136 5.04 -2.26 -3.31
N ALA A 137 6.04 -1.66 -2.65
CA ALA A 137 7.07 -0.86 -3.29
C ALA A 137 8.41 -1.03 -2.59
N SER A 138 9.48 -1.16 -3.38
CA SER A 138 10.87 -1.06 -2.93
C SER A 138 11.49 0.15 -3.61
N PHE A 139 12.16 0.99 -2.86
CA PHE A 139 12.76 2.24 -3.33
C PHE A 139 14.20 2.05 -3.80
N VAL A 140 14.65 2.88 -4.74
CA VAL A 140 16.05 2.88 -5.17
C VAL A 140 16.99 3.22 -4.01
N GLY A 141 18.21 2.69 -4.04
CA GLY A 141 19.24 2.95 -3.04
C GLY A 141 20.14 4.11 -3.49
N ASP A 142 19.68 5.35 -3.33
CA ASP A 142 20.40 6.56 -3.74
C ASP A 142 20.98 7.36 -2.56
N GLY A 143 20.77 6.88 -1.33
CA GLY A 143 21.25 7.52 -0.10
C GLY A 143 20.33 8.64 0.43
N THR A 144 19.19 8.92 -0.23
CA THR A 144 18.21 9.89 0.24
C THR A 144 17.26 9.29 1.30
N TYR A 145 16.33 10.10 1.82
CA TYR A 145 15.39 9.70 2.86
C TYR A 145 14.52 8.52 2.39
N GLY A 146 14.56 7.40 3.12
CA GLY A 146 13.83 6.19 2.79
C GLY A 146 14.45 5.30 1.71
N SER A 147 15.64 5.67 1.17
CA SER A 147 16.30 4.92 0.11
C SER A 147 16.65 3.48 0.50
N GLY A 148 16.50 2.55 -0.44
CA GLY A 148 16.77 1.13 -0.23
C GLY A 148 15.75 0.43 0.70
N ARG A 149 14.70 1.12 1.13
CA ARG A 149 13.63 0.59 1.97
C ARG A 149 12.48 0.04 1.13
N ALA A 150 11.57 -0.65 1.81
CA ALA A 150 10.35 -1.17 1.20
C ALA A 150 9.14 -0.86 2.08
N VAL A 151 7.98 -0.74 1.44
CA VAL A 151 6.70 -0.59 2.09
C VAL A 151 5.65 -1.41 1.35
N SER A 152 4.70 -1.94 2.09
CA SER A 152 3.46 -2.49 1.57
C SER A 152 2.29 -1.90 2.32
N GLY A 153 1.16 -1.77 1.66
CA GLY A 153 -0.04 -1.24 2.27
C GLY A 153 -1.30 -1.86 1.69
N SER A 154 -2.36 -1.85 2.50
CA SER A 154 -3.72 -2.12 2.07
C SER A 154 -4.61 -0.95 2.45
N PHE A 155 -5.68 -0.74 1.68
CA PHE A 155 -6.64 0.33 1.92
C PHE A 155 -8.05 -0.08 1.55
N HIS A 156 -8.99 0.49 2.29
CA HIS A 156 -10.43 0.33 2.07
C HIS A 156 -11.14 1.62 2.52
N ALA A 157 -11.65 2.40 1.59
CA ALA A 157 -12.37 3.65 1.82
C ALA A 157 -13.25 4.02 0.63
N ILE A 158 -14.22 4.90 0.84
CA ILE A 158 -14.96 5.52 -0.26
C ILE A 158 -14.02 6.47 -1.01
N ALA A 159 -13.89 6.27 -2.31
CA ALA A 159 -13.15 7.20 -3.15
C ALA A 159 -13.91 8.52 -3.31
N LEU A 160 -13.27 9.62 -3.01
CA LEU A 160 -13.83 10.96 -3.18
C LEU A 160 -13.32 11.58 -4.47
N ASP A 161 -14.15 12.41 -5.10
CA ASP A 161 -13.71 13.26 -6.20
C ASP A 161 -12.77 14.33 -5.64
N GLY A 162 -11.57 14.40 -6.17
CA GLY A 162 -10.59 15.34 -5.70
C GLY A 162 -9.26 15.24 -6.41
N GLY A 163 -8.77 16.40 -6.85
CA GLY A 163 -7.38 16.59 -7.18
C GLY A 163 -6.72 17.36 -6.04
N TYR A 164 -5.41 17.23 -5.88
CA TYR A 164 -4.67 18.19 -5.08
C TYR A 164 -4.84 19.56 -5.73
N GLY A 165 -5.73 20.38 -5.16
CA GLY A 165 -5.56 21.81 -5.32
C GLY A 165 -4.22 22.17 -4.69
N GLY A 166 -3.27 22.59 -5.52
CA GLY A 166 -1.96 23.06 -5.10
C GLY A 166 -2.03 24.35 -4.26
#